data_32224b9ca7a57978c7c9378fa544d6ac
#
_entry.id   32224b9ca7a57978c7c9378fa544d6ac
#
_cell.length_a   1.000
_cell.length_b   1.000
_cell.length_c   1.000
_cell.angle_alpha   90.00
_cell.angle_beta   90.00
_cell.angle_gamma   90.00
#
_symmetry.space_group_name_H-M   'P 1'
#
loop_
_entity.id
_entity.type
_entity.pdbx_description
1 polymer ?
#
loop_
_entity_poly.entity_id
_entity_poly.type
_entity_poly.pdbx_seq_one_letter_code
_entity_poly.pdbx_strand_id
1 'polypeptide(L)'
;MTARKAPDLTNYFSAAKQSQQLSEAEEEIQRLKAEIEELRSSGSTELEEQLAALRSQLQSQTGILSIPVEQVQPNPEQPRQTFLPESIESMSRSLAADGQLQPIILIQRENLVLFDGERRWRSAKALGWQNLQAVIIPEPVSLHRKALLTSLHREDLNPLDKAEAIVRELAINTDLSQVDIPRVLSTVVRRLNAQKRMNSVVELMTVTADEQQQGLAALDLSEKEQAVLGLLLDLQLNPASIDANVFPMLSLAEDLKVAIRNGLKGVHAMALQKLSAKNLGVTESSAQSIRVKTTQKVMTETLSASATRKLVGEVIASHEKPSSTSTTKTKPVSAEARRLQKLSLESLKKAERTQLMEFQEVLRQKLAEIEEVLKQK
;
A
#
# COMPACT_ATOMS: atom_id res chain seq x y z
N MET A 1 1.03 22.81 38.08
CA MET A 1 0.02 21.76 38.38
C MET A 1 -0.86 21.60 37.15
N THR A 2 -0.54 20.63 36.30
CA THR A 2 -1.28 20.32 35.09
C THR A 2 -2.35 19.29 35.41
N ALA A 3 -3.61 19.70 35.31
CA ALA A 3 -4.77 18.83 35.54
C ALA A 3 -4.77 17.73 34.46
N ARG A 4 -4.64 16.47 34.87
CA ARG A 4 -4.86 15.30 34.00
C ARG A 4 -6.35 15.25 33.63
N LYS A 5 -6.62 15.36 32.35
CA LYS A 5 -7.96 15.13 31.75
C LYS A 5 -8.38 13.70 32.11
N ALA A 6 -9.55 13.56 32.73
CA ALA A 6 -10.11 12.25 33.04
C ALA A 6 -10.35 11.44 31.75
N PRO A 7 -10.11 10.13 31.75
CA PRO A 7 -10.37 9.29 30.58
C PRO A 7 -11.87 9.27 30.28
N ASP A 8 -12.19 9.36 29.00
CA ASP A 8 -13.56 9.31 28.49
C ASP A 8 -14.14 7.90 28.70
N LEU A 9 -14.98 7.75 29.69
CA LEU A 9 -15.59 6.48 30.11
C LEU A 9 -16.74 6.05 29.18
N THR A 10 -17.21 6.90 28.27
CA THR A 10 -18.33 6.59 27.37
C THR A 10 -18.04 5.42 26.44
N ASN A 11 -16.80 5.28 25.96
CA ASN A 11 -16.37 4.14 25.12
C ASN A 11 -16.28 2.82 25.91
N TYR A 12 -15.99 2.85 27.21
CA TYR A 12 -15.97 1.66 28.07
C TYR A 12 -17.38 1.14 28.35
N PHE A 13 -18.34 2.04 28.54
CA PHE A 13 -19.74 1.65 28.77
C PHE A 13 -20.43 1.14 27.50
N SER A 14 -20.08 1.65 26.31
CA SER A 14 -20.58 1.12 25.04
C SER A 14 -20.00 -0.27 24.74
N ALA A 15 -18.72 -0.49 25.01
CA ALA A 15 -18.08 -1.81 24.86
C ALA A 15 -18.62 -2.83 25.87
N ALA A 16 -18.86 -2.43 27.12
CA ALA A 16 -19.47 -3.29 28.13
C ALA A 16 -20.92 -3.66 27.80
N LYS A 17 -21.70 -2.71 27.23
CA LYS A 17 -23.07 -2.96 26.79
C LYS A 17 -23.12 -3.87 25.55
N GLN A 18 -22.16 -3.72 24.63
CA GLN A 18 -21.98 -4.62 23.49
C GLN A 18 -21.56 -6.03 23.92
N SER A 19 -20.66 -6.13 24.90
CA SER A 19 -20.23 -7.41 25.48
C SER A 19 -21.39 -8.12 26.19
N GLN A 20 -22.24 -7.38 26.91
CA GLN A 20 -23.42 -7.94 27.59
C GLN A 20 -24.47 -8.42 26.56
N GLN A 21 -24.71 -7.64 25.49
CA GLN A 21 -25.61 -8.06 24.40
C GLN A 21 -25.07 -9.27 23.63
N LEU A 22 -23.75 -9.38 23.44
CA LEU A 22 -23.13 -10.57 22.88
C LEU A 22 -23.29 -11.80 23.79
N SER A 23 -23.11 -11.65 25.10
CA SER A 23 -23.29 -12.74 26.07
C SER A 23 -24.74 -13.22 26.12
N GLU A 24 -25.70 -12.28 26.14
CA GLU A 24 -27.14 -12.60 26.09
C GLU A 24 -27.52 -13.33 24.79
N ALA A 25 -26.95 -12.88 23.65
CA ALA A 25 -27.15 -13.53 22.36
C ALA A 25 -26.51 -14.93 22.29
N GLU A 26 -25.32 -15.11 22.90
CA GLU A 26 -24.67 -16.41 22.99
C GLU A 26 -25.44 -17.41 23.88
N GLU A 27 -26.00 -16.96 25.00
CA GLU A 27 -26.84 -17.77 25.86
C GLU A 27 -28.14 -18.19 25.12
N GLU A 28 -28.77 -17.29 24.41
CA GLU A 28 -29.96 -17.59 23.59
C GLU A 28 -29.65 -18.55 22.45
N ILE A 29 -28.50 -18.40 21.78
CA ILE A 29 -27.99 -19.34 20.76
C ILE A 29 -27.79 -20.73 21.36
N GLN A 30 -27.23 -20.86 22.56
CA GLN A 30 -27.05 -22.15 23.20
C GLN A 30 -28.39 -22.79 23.58
N ARG A 31 -29.34 -22.00 24.10
CA ARG A 31 -30.70 -22.46 24.38
C ARG A 31 -31.42 -22.97 23.14
N LEU A 32 -31.37 -22.20 22.03
CA LEU A 32 -32.02 -22.59 20.79
C LEU A 32 -31.34 -23.82 20.14
N LYS A 33 -30.01 -23.98 20.30
CA LYS A 33 -29.31 -25.20 19.87
C LYS A 33 -29.74 -26.42 20.68
N ALA A 34 -29.91 -26.29 21.99
CA ALA A 34 -30.41 -27.39 22.84
C ALA A 34 -31.83 -27.77 22.44
N GLU A 35 -32.71 -26.81 22.19
CA GLU A 35 -34.09 -27.03 21.73
C GLU A 35 -34.14 -27.69 20.34
N ILE A 36 -33.26 -27.29 19.43
CA ILE A 36 -33.07 -27.93 18.10
C ILE A 36 -32.66 -29.40 18.27
N GLU A 37 -31.77 -29.74 19.20
CA GLU A 37 -31.32 -31.12 19.41
C GLU A 37 -32.41 -31.99 20.06
N GLU A 38 -33.19 -31.43 21.00
CA GLU A 38 -34.33 -32.08 21.58
C GLU A 38 -35.43 -32.37 20.55
N LEU A 39 -35.69 -31.41 19.67
CA LEU A 39 -36.63 -31.54 18.58
C LEU A 39 -36.16 -32.56 17.52
N ARG A 40 -34.85 -32.69 17.23
CA ARG A 40 -34.28 -33.69 16.31
C ARG A 40 -34.52 -35.14 16.78
N SER A 41 -34.60 -35.33 18.05
CA SER A 41 -34.79 -36.70 18.63
C SER A 41 -36.19 -37.25 18.46
N SER A 42 -37.21 -36.46 18.08
CA SER A 42 -38.62 -36.83 18.06
C SER A 42 -39.25 -37.08 16.67
N GLY A 43 -38.51 -36.90 15.56
CA GLY A 43 -38.74 -37.55 14.23
C GLY A 43 -40.06 -37.31 13.46
N SER A 44 -40.56 -36.06 13.32
CA SER A 44 -41.72 -35.77 12.43
C SER A 44 -41.48 -34.59 11.46
N THR A 45 -42.16 -34.59 10.31
CA THR A 45 -42.11 -33.51 9.28
C THR A 45 -42.45 -32.13 9.79
N GLU A 46 -43.36 -32.04 10.78
CA GLU A 46 -43.73 -30.80 11.49
C GLU A 46 -42.52 -30.20 12.26
N LEU A 47 -41.63 -31.06 12.70
CA LEU A 47 -40.37 -30.74 13.36
C LEU A 47 -39.34 -30.15 12.41
N GLU A 48 -39.27 -30.59 11.17
CA GLU A 48 -38.35 -30.03 10.15
C GLU A 48 -38.77 -28.59 9.77
N GLU A 49 -40.06 -28.31 9.72
CA GLU A 49 -40.60 -26.95 9.49
C GLU A 49 -40.29 -26.04 10.70
N GLN A 50 -40.47 -26.53 11.94
CA GLN A 50 -40.12 -25.78 13.14
C GLN A 50 -38.62 -25.53 13.25
N LEU A 51 -37.80 -26.51 12.90
CA LEU A 51 -36.33 -26.37 12.82
C LEU A 51 -35.90 -25.33 11.77
N ALA A 52 -36.57 -25.31 10.63
CA ALA A 52 -36.32 -24.31 9.58
C ALA A 52 -36.71 -22.91 10.04
N ALA A 53 -37.86 -22.78 10.73
CA ALA A 53 -38.34 -21.51 11.30
C ALA A 53 -37.38 -21.01 12.41
N LEU A 54 -36.96 -21.88 13.34
CA LEU A 54 -36.01 -21.53 14.39
C LEU A 54 -34.64 -21.13 13.84
N ARG A 55 -34.16 -21.84 12.82
CA ARG A 55 -32.91 -21.45 12.11
C ARG A 55 -33.03 -20.09 11.46
N SER A 56 -34.15 -19.81 10.82
CA SER A 56 -34.44 -18.51 10.20
C SER A 56 -34.49 -17.41 11.28
N GLN A 57 -35.10 -17.68 12.43
CA GLN A 57 -35.17 -16.75 13.54
C GLN A 57 -33.80 -16.47 14.19
N LEU A 58 -32.97 -17.50 14.35
CA LEU A 58 -31.57 -17.36 14.81
C LEU A 58 -30.75 -16.51 13.84
N GLN A 59 -30.88 -16.76 12.55
CA GLN A 59 -30.21 -15.98 11.50
C GLN A 59 -30.67 -14.51 11.49
N SER A 60 -31.95 -14.24 11.71
CA SER A 60 -32.50 -12.89 11.75
C SER A 60 -32.06 -12.10 13.00
N GLN A 61 -31.83 -12.76 14.14
CA GLN A 61 -31.36 -12.10 15.36
C GLN A 61 -29.88 -11.71 15.29
N THR A 62 -29.03 -12.50 14.67
CA THR A 62 -27.61 -12.21 14.56
C THR A 62 -27.24 -11.37 13.35
N GLY A 63 -28.15 -11.17 12.40
CA GLY A 63 -27.85 -10.50 11.11
C GLY A 63 -26.81 -11.27 10.26
N ILE A 64 -26.36 -12.44 10.71
CA ILE A 64 -25.38 -13.31 10.04
C ILE A 64 -26.14 -14.43 9.35
N LEU A 65 -25.96 -14.53 8.03
CA LEU A 65 -26.60 -15.52 7.18
C LEU A 65 -25.58 -16.59 6.75
N SER A 66 -26.05 -17.83 6.59
CA SER A 66 -25.26 -18.91 5.99
C SER A 66 -25.52 -18.94 4.48
N ILE A 67 -24.55 -18.50 3.69
CA ILE A 67 -24.66 -18.33 2.25
C ILE A 67 -23.82 -19.39 1.52
N PRO A 68 -24.37 -20.06 0.50
CA PRO A 68 -23.59 -20.97 -0.34
C PRO A 68 -22.41 -20.25 -1.01
N VAL A 69 -21.21 -20.86 -0.92
CA VAL A 69 -19.98 -20.28 -1.46
C VAL A 69 -20.07 -19.98 -2.96
N GLU A 70 -20.81 -20.81 -3.70
CA GLU A 70 -21.01 -20.69 -5.15
C GLU A 70 -21.94 -19.50 -5.54
N GLN A 71 -22.78 -19.01 -4.63
CA GLN A 71 -23.66 -17.86 -4.89
C GLN A 71 -22.94 -16.53 -4.74
N VAL A 72 -21.75 -16.53 -4.14
CA VAL A 72 -20.95 -15.32 -3.91
C VAL A 72 -20.12 -15.02 -5.14
N GLN A 73 -20.27 -13.81 -5.68
CA GLN A 73 -19.48 -13.31 -6.79
C GLN A 73 -18.37 -12.36 -6.30
N PRO A 74 -17.16 -12.46 -6.86
CA PRO A 74 -16.10 -11.50 -6.56
C PRO A 74 -16.50 -10.12 -7.10
N ASN A 75 -16.06 -9.07 -6.40
CA ASN A 75 -16.28 -7.71 -6.85
C ASN A 75 -15.06 -7.25 -7.69
N PRO A 76 -15.22 -6.98 -8.99
CA PRO A 76 -14.14 -6.51 -9.86
C PRO A 76 -13.62 -5.12 -9.47
N GLU A 77 -14.42 -4.36 -8.71
CA GLU A 77 -14.07 -3.02 -8.23
C GLU A 77 -13.28 -3.03 -6.92
N GLN A 78 -12.97 -4.21 -6.38
CA GLN A 78 -12.17 -4.32 -5.15
C GLN A 78 -10.81 -3.63 -5.31
N PRO A 79 -10.37 -2.85 -4.29
CA PRO A 79 -9.04 -2.23 -4.29
C PRO A 79 -7.91 -3.25 -4.35
N ARG A 80 -8.07 -4.38 -3.65
CA ARG A 80 -7.11 -5.48 -3.67
C ARG A 80 -7.37 -6.38 -4.88
N GLN A 81 -6.43 -6.39 -5.82
CA GLN A 81 -6.43 -7.27 -6.97
C GLN A 81 -5.47 -8.47 -6.80
N THR A 82 -4.55 -8.37 -5.84
CA THR A 82 -3.49 -9.36 -5.64
C THR A 82 -3.76 -10.25 -4.42
N PHE A 83 -3.82 -11.55 -4.65
CA PHE A 83 -3.98 -12.58 -3.63
C PHE A 83 -2.87 -13.62 -3.76
N LEU A 84 -1.83 -13.49 -2.93
CA LEU A 84 -0.70 -14.42 -2.94
C LEU A 84 -1.16 -15.82 -2.51
N PRO A 85 -0.70 -16.90 -3.19
CA PRO A 85 -1.05 -18.29 -2.82
C PRO A 85 -0.76 -18.60 -1.34
N GLU A 86 0.38 -18.19 -0.84
CA GLU A 86 0.78 -18.37 0.57
C GLU A 86 -0.19 -17.68 1.55
N SER A 87 -0.72 -16.52 1.16
CA SER A 87 -1.71 -15.78 1.95
C SER A 87 -3.06 -16.50 1.99
N ILE A 88 -3.48 -17.12 0.88
CA ILE A 88 -4.70 -17.94 0.82
C ILE A 88 -4.50 -19.22 1.62
N GLU A 89 -3.36 -19.90 1.46
CA GLU A 89 -3.04 -21.13 2.20
C GLU A 89 -2.98 -20.89 3.71
N SER A 90 -2.36 -19.79 4.16
CA SER A 90 -2.34 -19.41 5.57
C SER A 90 -3.76 -19.18 6.12
N MET A 91 -4.62 -18.49 5.37
CA MET A 91 -6.02 -18.28 5.74
C MET A 91 -6.80 -19.59 5.73
N SER A 92 -6.54 -20.49 4.76
CA SER A 92 -7.16 -21.81 4.69
C SER A 92 -6.82 -22.66 5.92
N ARG A 93 -5.57 -22.64 6.38
CA ARG A 93 -5.16 -23.32 7.62
C ARG A 93 -5.90 -22.78 8.84
N SER A 94 -6.05 -21.46 8.96
CA SER A 94 -6.79 -20.84 10.05
C SER A 94 -8.28 -21.21 10.00
N LEU A 95 -8.91 -21.16 8.82
CA LEU A 95 -10.31 -21.56 8.65
C LEU A 95 -10.54 -23.05 8.96
N ALA A 96 -9.59 -23.91 8.60
CA ALA A 96 -9.69 -25.33 8.89
C ALA A 96 -9.52 -25.66 10.39
N ALA A 97 -8.68 -24.89 11.10
CA ALA A 97 -8.41 -25.09 12.52
C ALA A 97 -9.48 -24.47 13.44
N ASP A 98 -9.84 -23.20 13.16
CA ASP A 98 -10.65 -22.38 14.08
C ASP A 98 -12.07 -22.12 13.56
N GLY A 99 -12.37 -22.55 12.32
CA GLY A 99 -13.61 -22.17 11.64
C GLY A 99 -13.63 -20.71 11.20
N GLN A 100 -14.80 -20.25 10.79
CA GLN A 100 -14.97 -18.85 10.38
C GLN A 100 -15.30 -17.96 11.58
N LEU A 101 -14.30 -17.24 12.08
CA LEU A 101 -14.45 -16.33 13.24
C LEU A 101 -15.14 -15.02 12.89
N GLN A 102 -15.08 -14.58 11.66
CA GLN A 102 -15.67 -13.33 11.18
C GLN A 102 -16.47 -13.58 9.89
N PRO A 103 -17.72 -13.07 9.79
CA PRO A 103 -18.49 -13.17 8.57
C PRO A 103 -17.81 -12.40 7.42
N ILE A 104 -18.10 -12.80 6.19
CA ILE A 104 -17.84 -11.99 5.01
C ILE A 104 -18.95 -10.94 4.87
N ILE A 105 -18.67 -9.84 4.16
CA ILE A 105 -19.66 -8.80 3.91
C ILE A 105 -20.05 -8.86 2.43
N LEU A 106 -21.33 -8.96 2.17
CA LEU A 106 -21.93 -9.05 0.85
C LEU A 106 -22.83 -7.84 0.58
N ILE A 107 -22.96 -7.48 -0.67
CA ILE A 107 -23.94 -6.51 -1.16
C ILE A 107 -24.97 -7.24 -1.98
N GLN A 108 -26.25 -6.92 -1.76
CA GLN A 108 -27.34 -7.41 -2.57
C GLN A 108 -27.48 -6.56 -3.83
N ARG A 109 -27.15 -7.15 -4.98
CA ARG A 109 -27.48 -6.66 -6.32
C ARG A 109 -28.39 -7.69 -6.99
N GLU A 110 -28.30 -7.87 -8.29
CA GLU A 110 -28.90 -9.03 -8.97
C GLU A 110 -28.36 -10.34 -8.40
N ASN A 111 -27.09 -10.34 -8.00
CA ASN A 111 -26.39 -11.42 -7.32
C ASN A 111 -25.77 -10.91 -6.00
N LEU A 112 -25.32 -11.84 -5.16
CA LEU A 112 -24.57 -11.52 -3.95
C LEU A 112 -23.12 -11.20 -4.31
N VAL A 113 -22.74 -9.93 -4.22
CA VAL A 113 -21.41 -9.44 -4.58
C VAL A 113 -20.59 -9.20 -3.32
N LEU A 114 -19.36 -9.65 -3.33
CA LEU A 114 -18.44 -9.55 -2.20
C LEU A 114 -17.98 -8.10 -1.97
N PHE A 115 -18.25 -7.57 -0.78
CA PHE A 115 -17.76 -6.25 -0.33
C PHE A 115 -16.48 -6.36 0.48
N ASP A 116 -16.41 -7.29 1.44
CA ASP A 116 -15.21 -7.56 2.24
C ASP A 116 -15.08 -9.05 2.58
N GLY A 117 -13.85 -9.53 2.75
CA GLY A 117 -13.54 -10.89 3.13
C GLY A 117 -13.15 -11.82 1.97
N GLU A 118 -12.65 -11.29 0.84
CA GLU A 118 -12.32 -12.08 -0.34
C GLU A 118 -11.28 -13.17 -0.06
N ARG A 119 -10.29 -12.92 0.80
CA ARG A 119 -9.34 -13.97 1.23
C ARG A 119 -10.06 -15.14 1.90
N ARG A 120 -11.04 -14.86 2.79
CA ARG A 120 -11.83 -15.89 3.46
C ARG A 120 -12.67 -16.68 2.46
N TRP A 121 -13.35 -16.01 1.54
CA TRP A 121 -14.13 -16.65 0.51
C TRP A 121 -13.27 -17.55 -0.41
N ARG A 122 -12.13 -17.06 -0.91
CA ARG A 122 -11.20 -17.84 -1.74
C ARG A 122 -10.65 -19.04 -0.98
N SER A 123 -10.34 -18.88 0.30
CA SER A 123 -9.83 -19.98 1.16
C SER A 123 -10.91 -21.00 1.45
N ALA A 124 -12.14 -20.61 1.73
CA ALA A 124 -13.26 -21.51 1.92
C ALA A 124 -13.57 -22.30 0.63
N LYS A 125 -13.50 -21.64 -0.53
CA LYS A 125 -13.64 -22.29 -1.84
C LYS A 125 -12.53 -23.32 -2.06
N ALA A 126 -11.28 -23.00 -1.72
CA ALA A 126 -10.14 -23.94 -1.80
C ALA A 126 -10.28 -25.13 -0.84
N LEU A 127 -10.93 -24.95 0.31
CA LEU A 127 -11.24 -26.02 1.28
C LEU A 127 -12.48 -26.84 0.90
N GLY A 128 -13.22 -26.47 -0.14
CA GLY A 128 -14.45 -27.15 -0.54
C GLY A 128 -15.64 -26.91 0.40
N TRP A 129 -15.64 -25.80 1.14
CA TRP A 129 -16.77 -25.45 2.01
C TRP A 129 -18.03 -25.19 1.18
N GLN A 130 -19.16 -25.67 1.68
CA GLN A 130 -20.45 -25.48 1.01
C GLN A 130 -21.04 -24.10 1.32
N ASN A 131 -20.89 -23.62 2.56
CA ASN A 131 -21.48 -22.37 3.03
C ASN A 131 -20.46 -21.53 3.77
N LEU A 132 -20.68 -20.21 3.78
CA LEU A 132 -19.95 -19.21 4.55
C LEU A 132 -20.92 -18.36 5.36
N GLN A 133 -20.49 -17.93 6.53
CA GLN A 133 -21.20 -16.90 7.29
C GLN A 133 -21.00 -15.54 6.63
N ALA A 134 -22.08 -14.83 6.39
CA ALA A 134 -22.08 -13.55 5.71
C ALA A 134 -23.07 -12.57 6.34
N VAL A 135 -22.75 -11.29 6.26
CA VAL A 135 -23.67 -10.18 6.52
C VAL A 135 -23.98 -9.51 5.19
N ILE A 136 -25.27 -9.32 4.89
CA ILE A 136 -25.71 -8.60 3.70
C ILE A 136 -25.97 -7.15 4.09
N ILE A 137 -25.31 -6.23 3.40
CA ILE A 137 -25.52 -4.79 3.57
C ILE A 137 -26.17 -4.20 2.32
N PRO A 138 -26.95 -3.10 2.45
CA PRO A 138 -27.40 -2.35 1.30
C PRO A 138 -26.20 -1.76 0.56
N GLU A 139 -26.34 -1.60 -0.76
CA GLU A 139 -25.25 -1.02 -1.57
C GLU A 139 -24.93 0.40 -1.10
N PRO A 140 -23.68 0.68 -0.70
CA PRO A 140 -23.28 2.02 -0.30
C PRO A 140 -23.30 2.98 -1.49
N VAL A 141 -23.73 4.21 -1.30
CA VAL A 141 -23.79 5.27 -2.33
C VAL A 141 -22.42 5.50 -2.99
N SER A 142 -21.32 5.28 -2.25
CA SER A 142 -19.94 5.38 -2.75
C SER A 142 -19.17 4.10 -2.43
N LEU A 143 -19.56 3.02 -3.08
CA LEU A 143 -19.02 1.68 -2.86
C LEU A 143 -17.50 1.62 -2.96
N HIS A 144 -16.95 2.14 -4.06
CA HIS A 144 -15.52 2.13 -4.36
C HIS A 144 -14.73 2.88 -3.29
N ARG A 145 -15.19 4.07 -2.90
CA ARG A 145 -14.53 4.89 -1.85
C ARG A 145 -14.52 4.19 -0.49
N LYS A 146 -15.63 3.57 -0.08
CA LYS A 146 -15.72 2.86 1.20
C LYS A 146 -14.83 1.61 1.22
N ALA A 147 -14.81 0.85 0.11
CA ALA A 147 -13.94 -0.29 -0.04
C ALA A 147 -12.45 0.13 -0.01
N LEU A 148 -12.10 1.22 -0.69
CA LEU A 148 -10.75 1.78 -0.69
C LEU A 148 -10.33 2.22 0.71
N LEU A 149 -11.13 3.01 1.42
CA LEU A 149 -10.84 3.46 2.79
C LEU A 149 -10.63 2.27 3.74
N THR A 150 -11.51 1.25 3.67
CA THR A 150 -11.38 0.04 4.48
C THR A 150 -10.05 -0.67 4.22
N SER A 151 -9.64 -0.77 2.95
CA SER A 151 -8.39 -1.43 2.56
C SER A 151 -7.14 -0.59 2.91
N LEU A 152 -7.23 0.74 2.83
CA LEU A 152 -6.14 1.66 3.20
C LEU A 152 -5.87 1.63 4.71
N HIS A 153 -6.92 1.59 5.53
CA HIS A 153 -6.79 1.55 6.99
C HIS A 153 -6.24 0.21 7.50
N ARG A 154 -6.42 -0.88 6.76
CA ARG A 154 -5.86 -2.20 7.11
C ARG A 154 -4.42 -2.40 6.61
N GLU A 155 -3.84 -1.44 5.87
CA GLU A 155 -2.54 -1.56 5.21
C GLU A 155 -2.39 -2.85 4.35
N ASP A 156 -3.50 -3.34 3.84
CA ASP A 156 -3.61 -4.65 3.18
C ASP A 156 -3.18 -4.64 1.71
N LEU A 157 -3.01 -3.45 1.13
CA LEU A 157 -2.73 -3.29 -0.29
C LEU A 157 -1.23 -3.29 -0.57
N ASN A 158 -0.80 -4.04 -1.59
CA ASN A 158 0.52 -3.82 -2.15
C ASN A 158 0.60 -2.43 -2.82
N PRO A 159 1.80 -1.85 -3.00
CA PRO A 159 1.93 -0.48 -3.52
C PRO A 159 1.33 -0.25 -4.90
N LEU A 160 1.28 -1.28 -5.76
CA LEU A 160 0.68 -1.20 -7.09
C LEU A 160 -0.85 -1.16 -7.01
N ASP A 161 -1.46 -2.12 -6.30
CA ASP A 161 -2.91 -2.16 -6.09
C ASP A 161 -3.39 -0.86 -5.41
N LYS A 162 -2.60 -0.34 -4.45
CA LYS A 162 -2.86 0.96 -3.81
C LYS A 162 -2.87 2.11 -4.82
N ALA A 163 -1.87 2.16 -5.70
CA ALA A 163 -1.77 3.21 -6.72
C ALA A 163 -2.94 3.13 -7.72
N GLU A 164 -3.25 1.93 -8.22
CA GLU A 164 -4.34 1.69 -9.16
C GLU A 164 -5.70 2.06 -8.55
N ALA A 165 -5.94 1.68 -7.29
CA ALA A 165 -7.19 1.98 -6.59
C ALA A 165 -7.37 3.48 -6.31
N ILE A 166 -6.31 4.18 -5.89
CA ILE A 166 -6.36 5.64 -5.67
C ILE A 166 -6.63 6.36 -6.99
N VAL A 167 -5.93 6.02 -8.07
CA VAL A 167 -6.15 6.66 -9.38
C VAL A 167 -7.57 6.41 -9.89
N ARG A 168 -8.11 5.20 -9.70
CA ARG A 168 -9.50 4.87 -10.07
C ARG A 168 -10.49 5.73 -9.30
N GLU A 169 -10.32 5.86 -7.98
CA GLU A 169 -11.18 6.71 -7.14
C GLU A 169 -11.14 8.17 -7.57
N LEU A 170 -9.94 8.69 -7.84
CA LEU A 170 -9.77 10.05 -8.32
C LEU A 170 -10.42 10.24 -9.70
N ALA A 171 -10.29 9.28 -10.63
CA ALA A 171 -10.89 9.35 -11.95
C ALA A 171 -12.42 9.33 -11.92
N ILE A 172 -13.04 8.59 -11.00
CA ILE A 172 -14.50 8.55 -10.81
C ILE A 172 -15.04 9.89 -10.33
N ASN A 173 -14.28 10.60 -9.50
CA ASN A 173 -14.72 11.83 -8.84
C ASN A 173 -14.13 13.11 -9.45
N THR A 174 -13.40 13.00 -10.55
CA THR A 174 -12.87 14.16 -11.32
C THR A 174 -13.08 13.91 -12.81
N ASP A 175 -13.10 14.96 -13.61
CA ASP A 175 -13.13 14.85 -15.08
C ASP A 175 -11.76 14.56 -15.69
N LEU A 176 -10.92 13.79 -14.98
CA LEU A 176 -9.57 13.47 -15.39
C LEU A 176 -9.45 11.99 -15.79
N SER A 177 -8.68 11.73 -16.84
CA SER A 177 -8.30 10.36 -17.17
C SER A 177 -7.33 9.78 -16.12
N GLN A 178 -7.34 8.45 -15.96
CA GLN A 178 -6.43 7.77 -15.04
C GLN A 178 -4.94 8.05 -15.34
N VAL A 179 -4.60 8.34 -16.60
CA VAL A 179 -3.24 8.64 -17.04
C VAL A 179 -2.82 10.07 -16.66
N ASP A 180 -3.78 11.01 -16.64
CA ASP A 180 -3.49 12.42 -16.36
C ASP A 180 -3.36 12.71 -14.86
N ILE A 181 -4.06 11.98 -14.02
CA ILE A 181 -4.06 12.19 -12.55
C ILE A 181 -2.64 12.20 -11.95
N PRO A 182 -1.76 11.21 -12.21
CA PRO A 182 -0.39 11.25 -11.69
C PRO A 182 0.42 12.44 -12.19
N ARG A 183 0.18 12.89 -13.43
CA ARG A 183 0.86 14.07 -14.02
C ARG A 183 0.41 15.36 -13.37
N VAL A 184 -0.91 15.51 -13.14
CA VAL A 184 -1.49 16.68 -12.45
C VAL A 184 -0.92 16.73 -11.04
N LEU A 185 -0.96 15.62 -10.28
CA LEU A 185 -0.43 15.57 -8.92
C LEU A 185 1.06 15.92 -8.88
N SER A 186 1.88 15.32 -9.73
CA SER A 186 3.32 15.58 -9.77
C SER A 186 3.64 17.04 -10.11
N THR A 187 2.85 17.65 -11.00
CA THR A 187 3.02 19.05 -11.37
C THR A 187 2.69 19.98 -10.21
N VAL A 188 1.57 19.76 -9.54
CA VAL A 188 1.14 20.61 -8.43
C VAL A 188 2.06 20.45 -7.21
N VAL A 189 2.44 19.21 -6.86
CA VAL A 189 3.37 18.93 -5.74
C VAL A 189 4.73 19.60 -6.00
N ARG A 190 5.27 19.50 -7.21
CA ARG A 190 6.53 20.16 -7.58
C ARG A 190 6.43 21.68 -7.47
N ARG A 191 5.32 22.29 -7.94
CA ARG A 191 5.08 23.74 -7.85
C ARG A 191 4.99 24.19 -6.40
N LEU A 192 4.16 23.53 -5.59
CA LEU A 192 3.99 23.86 -4.18
C LEU A 192 5.27 23.68 -3.35
N ASN A 193 6.07 22.66 -3.66
CA ASN A 193 7.40 22.48 -3.05
C ASN A 193 8.35 23.62 -3.41
N ALA A 194 8.39 24.05 -4.68
CA ALA A 194 9.21 25.18 -5.11
C ALA A 194 8.79 26.50 -4.41
N GLN A 195 7.51 26.66 -4.14
CA GLN A 195 6.94 27.80 -3.41
C GLN A 195 7.03 27.66 -1.88
N LYS A 196 7.53 26.53 -1.35
CA LYS A 196 7.56 26.18 0.07
C LYS A 196 6.17 26.15 0.73
N ARG A 197 5.12 25.89 -0.05
CA ARG A 197 3.71 25.87 0.41
C ARG A 197 3.16 24.44 0.62
N MET A 198 3.97 23.39 0.41
CA MET A 198 3.52 22.01 0.57
C MET A 198 3.14 21.67 2.02
N ASN A 199 3.79 22.31 3.01
CA ASN A 199 3.44 22.13 4.42
C ASN A 199 2.01 22.62 4.71
N SER A 200 1.57 23.72 4.11
CA SER A 200 0.19 24.19 4.26
C SER A 200 -0.83 23.17 3.75
N VAL A 201 -0.53 22.42 2.68
CA VAL A 201 -1.40 21.32 2.23
C VAL A 201 -1.45 20.17 3.25
N VAL A 202 -0.32 19.85 3.89
CA VAL A 202 -0.28 18.79 4.91
C VAL A 202 -1.09 19.20 6.15
N GLU A 203 -1.04 20.46 6.55
CA GLU A 203 -1.83 21.02 7.65
C GLU A 203 -3.34 20.88 7.39
N LEU A 204 -3.77 20.97 6.13
CA LEU A 204 -5.17 20.77 5.74
C LEU A 204 -5.69 19.35 5.98
N MET A 205 -4.85 18.36 6.25
CA MET A 205 -5.30 16.99 6.59
C MET A 205 -6.00 16.92 7.96
N THR A 206 -5.80 17.90 8.83
CA THR A 206 -6.28 17.89 10.23
C THR A 206 -7.39 18.89 10.52
N VAL A 207 -7.80 19.66 9.53
CA VAL A 207 -8.84 20.69 9.67
C VAL A 207 -10.20 20.20 9.17
N THR A 208 -11.25 20.99 9.41
CA THR A 208 -12.61 20.68 8.92
C THR A 208 -12.71 20.76 7.38
N ALA A 209 -13.73 20.14 6.79
CA ALA A 209 -13.93 20.14 5.34
C ALA A 209 -14.04 21.57 4.75
N ASP A 210 -14.72 22.48 5.47
CA ASP A 210 -14.88 23.87 5.04
C ASP A 210 -13.54 24.63 5.06
N GLU A 211 -12.76 24.47 6.12
CA GLU A 211 -11.41 25.04 6.22
C GLU A 211 -10.45 24.45 5.19
N GLN A 212 -10.60 23.15 4.89
CA GLN A 212 -9.82 22.48 3.87
C GLN A 212 -10.11 23.07 2.49
N GLN A 213 -11.38 23.29 2.14
CA GLN A 213 -11.77 23.90 0.88
C GLN A 213 -11.27 25.34 0.75
N GLN A 214 -11.41 26.14 1.81
CA GLN A 214 -10.88 27.50 1.85
C GLN A 214 -9.34 27.52 1.72
N GLY A 215 -8.66 26.63 2.42
CA GLY A 215 -7.21 26.48 2.35
C GLY A 215 -6.71 26.10 0.96
N LEU A 216 -7.41 25.19 0.27
CA LEU A 216 -7.08 24.82 -1.12
C LEU A 216 -7.35 25.97 -2.09
N ALA A 217 -8.44 26.73 -1.92
CA ALA A 217 -8.74 27.91 -2.74
C ALA A 217 -7.66 29.01 -2.60
N ALA A 218 -7.05 29.15 -1.42
CA ALA A 218 -5.97 30.11 -1.17
C ALA A 218 -4.62 29.73 -1.81
N LEU A 219 -4.49 28.52 -2.40
CA LEU A 219 -3.24 28.03 -2.96
C LEU A 219 -3.01 28.37 -4.45
N ASP A 220 -3.89 29.13 -5.07
CA ASP A 220 -3.81 29.48 -6.50
C ASP A 220 -3.68 28.25 -7.40
N LEU A 221 -4.60 27.30 -7.21
CA LEU A 221 -4.68 26.03 -7.91
C LEU A 221 -5.78 26.09 -8.97
N SER A 222 -5.59 25.41 -10.09
CA SER A 222 -6.69 25.17 -11.05
C SER A 222 -7.75 24.25 -10.43
N GLU A 223 -8.97 24.30 -10.95
CA GLU A 223 -10.09 23.44 -10.48
C GLU A 223 -9.71 21.96 -10.44
N LYS A 224 -9.01 21.48 -11.47
CA LYS A 224 -8.53 20.08 -11.55
C LYS A 224 -7.52 19.74 -10.46
N GLU A 225 -6.61 20.66 -10.15
CA GLU A 225 -5.61 20.48 -9.09
C GLU A 225 -6.26 20.49 -7.71
N GLN A 226 -7.22 21.40 -7.50
CA GLN A 226 -8.00 21.47 -6.27
C GLN A 226 -8.80 20.17 -6.06
N ALA A 227 -9.46 19.67 -7.10
CA ALA A 227 -10.23 18.43 -7.03
C ALA A 227 -9.35 17.23 -6.67
N VAL A 228 -8.17 17.08 -7.31
CA VAL A 228 -7.25 15.98 -7.02
C VAL A 228 -6.69 16.09 -5.59
N LEU A 229 -6.27 17.27 -5.16
CA LEU A 229 -5.75 17.45 -3.80
C LEU A 229 -6.85 17.27 -2.75
N GLY A 230 -8.02 17.85 -2.95
CA GLY A 230 -9.16 17.73 -2.04
C GLY A 230 -9.56 16.27 -1.80
N LEU A 231 -9.69 15.49 -2.88
CA LEU A 231 -10.02 14.06 -2.77
C LEU A 231 -8.92 13.24 -2.06
N LEU A 232 -7.64 13.56 -2.27
CA LEU A 232 -6.56 12.91 -1.53
C LEU A 232 -6.61 13.24 -0.03
N LEU A 233 -6.87 14.50 0.31
CA LEU A 233 -7.02 14.93 1.71
C LEU A 233 -8.25 14.27 2.36
N ASP A 234 -9.37 14.17 1.66
CA ASP A 234 -10.57 13.45 2.08
C ASP A 234 -10.33 11.96 2.34
N LEU A 235 -9.41 11.36 1.58
CA LEU A 235 -8.96 9.98 1.80
C LEU A 235 -7.88 9.88 2.90
N GLN A 236 -7.56 10.98 3.58
CA GLN A 236 -6.49 11.06 4.58
C GLN A 236 -5.12 10.65 4.02
N LEU A 237 -4.88 10.95 2.75
CA LEU A 237 -3.64 10.61 2.05
C LEU A 237 -2.79 11.87 1.84
N ASN A 238 -1.53 11.82 2.28
CA ASN A 238 -0.59 12.91 2.04
C ASN A 238 -0.20 12.98 0.55
N PRO A 239 -0.56 14.08 -0.18
CA PRO A 239 -0.33 14.18 -1.62
C PRO A 239 1.14 14.04 -2.03
N ALA A 240 2.08 14.60 -1.26
CA ALA A 240 3.51 14.47 -1.55
C ALA A 240 4.01 13.03 -1.39
N SER A 241 3.49 12.29 -0.41
CA SER A 241 3.82 10.89 -0.21
C SER A 241 3.26 10.02 -1.32
N ILE A 242 2.05 10.29 -1.79
CA ILE A 242 1.42 9.59 -2.90
C ILE A 242 2.21 9.82 -4.20
N ASP A 243 2.58 11.06 -4.51
CA ASP A 243 3.41 11.41 -5.68
C ASP A 243 4.78 10.74 -5.65
N ALA A 244 5.45 10.74 -4.49
CA ALA A 244 6.82 10.23 -4.37
C ALA A 244 6.91 8.70 -4.27
N ASN A 245 5.96 8.04 -3.62
CA ASN A 245 6.10 6.63 -3.20
C ASN A 245 5.06 5.67 -3.81
N VAL A 246 3.89 6.18 -4.22
CA VAL A 246 2.79 5.34 -4.67
C VAL A 246 2.61 5.43 -6.18
N PHE A 247 2.39 6.61 -6.73
CA PHE A 247 2.16 6.78 -8.17
C PHE A 247 3.30 6.35 -9.08
N PRO A 248 4.60 6.39 -8.67
CA PRO A 248 5.67 5.80 -9.49
C PRO A 248 5.49 4.32 -9.80
N MET A 249 4.71 3.57 -9.01
CA MET A 249 4.39 2.17 -9.28
C MET A 249 3.62 1.98 -10.59
N LEU A 250 2.80 2.95 -10.98
CA LEU A 250 2.00 2.91 -12.21
C LEU A 250 2.87 2.93 -13.48
N SER A 251 4.04 3.58 -13.41
CA SER A 251 4.99 3.72 -14.53
C SER A 251 6.02 2.60 -14.62
N LEU A 252 5.95 1.59 -13.76
CA LEU A 252 6.84 0.43 -13.80
C LEU A 252 6.62 -0.39 -15.06
N ALA A 253 7.68 -1.04 -15.54
CA ALA A 253 7.59 -2.02 -16.61
C ALA A 253 6.65 -3.18 -16.22
N GLU A 254 5.94 -3.76 -17.18
CA GLU A 254 4.90 -4.77 -16.90
C GLU A 254 5.45 -6.01 -16.20
N ASP A 255 6.67 -6.43 -16.51
CA ASP A 255 7.35 -7.52 -15.81
C ASP A 255 7.54 -7.24 -14.31
N LEU A 256 7.81 -5.99 -13.93
CA LEU A 256 7.91 -5.56 -12.53
C LEU A 256 6.55 -5.46 -11.84
N LYS A 257 5.50 -5.01 -12.55
CA LYS A 257 4.12 -5.01 -12.01
C LYS A 257 3.66 -6.44 -11.71
N VAL A 258 3.93 -7.38 -12.63
CA VAL A 258 3.67 -8.80 -12.40
C VAL A 258 4.45 -9.32 -11.18
N ALA A 259 5.73 -8.94 -11.06
CA ALA A 259 6.56 -9.33 -9.92
C ALA A 259 6.03 -8.79 -8.58
N ILE A 260 5.52 -7.54 -8.55
CA ILE A 260 4.87 -6.97 -7.36
C ILE A 260 3.63 -7.79 -6.97
N ARG A 261 2.80 -8.17 -7.94
CA ARG A 261 1.64 -9.03 -7.69
C ARG A 261 2.03 -10.43 -7.21
N ASN A 262 3.26 -10.87 -7.50
CA ASN A 262 3.86 -12.11 -7.01
C ASN A 262 4.71 -11.92 -5.73
N GLY A 263 4.59 -10.79 -5.03
CA GLY A 263 5.20 -10.58 -3.72
C GLY A 263 6.48 -9.73 -3.69
N LEU A 264 6.97 -9.23 -4.84
CA LEU A 264 8.09 -8.29 -4.84
C LEU A 264 7.69 -6.98 -4.15
N LYS A 265 8.50 -6.52 -3.18
CA LYS A 265 8.23 -5.23 -2.53
C LYS A 265 8.50 -4.07 -3.48
N GLY A 266 7.67 -3.02 -3.42
CA GLY A 266 7.77 -1.84 -4.30
C GLY A 266 9.14 -1.16 -4.31
N VAL A 267 9.84 -1.15 -3.17
CA VAL A 267 11.20 -0.58 -3.06
C VAL A 267 12.21 -1.30 -3.97
N HIS A 268 12.09 -2.63 -4.11
CA HIS A 268 12.92 -3.43 -5.02
C HIS A 268 12.53 -3.17 -6.47
N ALA A 269 11.22 -3.13 -6.78
CA ALA A 269 10.73 -2.83 -8.12
C ALA A 269 11.23 -1.48 -8.64
N MET A 270 11.20 -0.43 -7.79
CA MET A 270 11.74 0.88 -8.11
C MET A 270 13.26 0.87 -8.38
N ALA A 271 14.01 0.01 -7.70
CA ALA A 271 15.43 -0.16 -7.96
C ALA A 271 15.68 -0.89 -9.29
N LEU A 272 14.92 -1.97 -9.53
CA LEU A 272 15.00 -2.81 -10.73
C LEU A 272 14.53 -2.09 -12.00
N GLN A 273 13.63 -1.12 -11.89
CA GLN A 273 13.21 -0.26 -13.01
C GLN A 273 14.39 0.48 -13.68
N LYS A 274 15.50 0.68 -12.97
CA LYS A 274 16.72 1.26 -13.53
C LYS A 274 17.40 0.37 -14.58
N LEU A 275 17.08 -0.94 -14.62
CA LEU A 275 17.51 -1.87 -15.66
C LEU A 275 16.69 -1.68 -16.95
N SER A 276 16.71 -0.48 -17.50
CA SER A 276 16.04 -0.13 -18.75
C SER A 276 16.95 -0.32 -19.95
N ALA A 277 16.38 -0.45 -21.13
CA ALA A 277 17.11 -0.54 -22.39
C ALA A 277 18.14 0.60 -22.55
N LYS A 278 17.74 1.81 -22.14
CA LYS A 278 18.59 3.00 -22.18
C LYS A 278 19.81 2.89 -21.27
N ASN A 279 19.63 2.43 -20.03
CA ASN A 279 20.71 2.36 -19.06
C ASN A 279 21.65 1.18 -19.29
N LEU A 280 21.13 0.10 -19.89
CA LEU A 280 21.92 -1.10 -20.23
C LEU A 280 22.55 -1.03 -21.62
N GLY A 281 22.12 -0.08 -22.47
CA GLY A 281 22.59 0.01 -23.86
C GLY A 281 22.18 -1.19 -24.72
N VAL A 282 21.05 -1.83 -24.42
CA VAL A 282 20.54 -3.04 -25.09
C VAL A 282 19.12 -2.81 -25.62
N THR A 283 18.56 -3.81 -26.31
CA THR A 283 17.15 -3.77 -26.74
C THR A 283 16.20 -3.93 -25.55
N GLU A 284 14.94 -3.48 -25.69
CA GLU A 284 13.94 -3.60 -24.59
C GLU A 284 13.69 -5.06 -24.20
N SER A 285 13.64 -5.97 -25.19
CA SER A 285 13.50 -7.41 -24.93
C SER A 285 14.67 -7.97 -24.10
N SER A 286 15.90 -7.55 -24.39
CA SER A 286 17.09 -7.95 -23.62
C SER A 286 17.05 -7.33 -22.20
N ALA A 287 16.65 -6.07 -22.08
CA ALA A 287 16.51 -5.38 -20.80
C ALA A 287 15.45 -6.07 -19.92
N GLN A 288 14.32 -6.45 -20.48
CA GLN A 288 13.27 -7.22 -19.82
C GLN A 288 13.82 -8.57 -19.30
N SER A 289 14.55 -9.31 -20.13
CA SER A 289 15.15 -10.59 -19.75
C SER A 289 16.12 -10.43 -18.58
N ILE A 290 16.93 -9.37 -18.58
CA ILE A 290 17.86 -9.03 -17.50
C ILE A 290 17.10 -8.65 -16.24
N ARG A 291 16.04 -7.81 -16.35
CA ARG A 291 15.20 -7.44 -15.21
C ARG A 291 14.55 -8.66 -14.57
N VAL A 292 13.94 -9.54 -15.37
CA VAL A 292 13.27 -10.75 -14.87
C VAL A 292 14.25 -11.65 -14.12
N LYS A 293 15.44 -11.93 -14.68
CA LYS A 293 16.49 -12.71 -14.01
C LYS A 293 16.95 -12.07 -12.70
N THR A 294 17.17 -10.75 -12.72
CA THR A 294 17.62 -10.01 -11.54
C THR A 294 16.53 -9.97 -10.47
N THR A 295 15.26 -9.82 -10.88
CA THR A 295 14.10 -9.87 -9.98
C THR A 295 13.98 -11.25 -9.31
N GLN A 296 14.13 -12.32 -10.07
CA GLN A 296 14.10 -13.68 -9.53
C GLN A 296 15.20 -13.88 -8.48
N LYS A 297 16.42 -13.39 -8.75
CA LYS A 297 17.52 -13.42 -7.79
C LYS A 297 17.20 -12.65 -6.51
N VAL A 298 16.65 -11.43 -6.62
CA VAL A 298 16.23 -10.60 -5.48
C VAL A 298 15.21 -11.31 -4.61
N MET A 299 14.23 -11.99 -5.22
CA MET A 299 13.17 -12.72 -4.50
C MET A 299 13.70 -14.00 -3.84
N THR A 300 14.50 -14.81 -4.57
CA THR A 300 15.03 -16.08 -4.07
C THR A 300 16.01 -15.87 -2.92
N GLU A 301 16.90 -14.88 -3.04
CA GLU A 301 17.92 -14.57 -2.03
C GLU A 301 17.41 -13.62 -0.93
N THR A 302 16.13 -13.20 -0.99
CA THR A 302 15.50 -12.26 -0.05
C THR A 302 16.35 -11.02 0.24
N LEU A 303 16.91 -10.42 -0.82
CA LEU A 303 17.86 -9.33 -0.71
C LEU A 303 17.25 -8.10 0.00
N SER A 304 18.08 -7.38 0.76
CA SER A 304 17.69 -6.07 1.30
C SER A 304 17.58 -5.01 0.19
N ALA A 305 16.87 -3.91 0.44
CA ALA A 305 16.74 -2.81 -0.52
C ALA A 305 18.10 -2.21 -0.91
N SER A 306 19.06 -2.15 0.01
CA SER A 306 20.42 -1.68 -0.26
C SER A 306 21.20 -2.67 -1.14
N ALA A 307 21.11 -3.98 -0.85
CA ALA A 307 21.73 -5.02 -1.66
C ALA A 307 21.15 -5.05 -3.08
N THR A 308 19.83 -4.89 -3.24
CA THR A 308 19.20 -4.79 -4.55
C THR A 308 19.72 -3.59 -5.35
N ARG A 309 19.85 -2.41 -4.72
CA ARG A 309 20.41 -1.23 -5.40
C ARG A 309 21.87 -1.45 -5.83
N LYS A 310 22.67 -2.13 -5.01
CA LYS A 310 24.05 -2.49 -5.34
C LYS A 310 24.08 -3.48 -6.51
N LEU A 311 23.31 -4.54 -6.46
CA LEU A 311 23.17 -5.52 -7.55
C LEU A 311 22.77 -4.86 -8.88
N VAL A 312 21.78 -3.96 -8.86
CA VAL A 312 21.36 -3.20 -10.04
C VAL A 312 22.51 -2.35 -10.59
N GLY A 313 23.29 -1.69 -9.72
CA GLY A 313 24.47 -0.93 -10.12
C GLY A 313 25.55 -1.80 -10.78
N GLU A 314 25.82 -2.98 -10.24
CA GLU A 314 26.77 -3.96 -10.78
C GLU A 314 26.30 -4.48 -12.16
N VAL A 315 25.02 -4.78 -12.31
CA VAL A 315 24.45 -5.21 -13.60
C VAL A 315 24.56 -4.12 -14.65
N ILE A 316 24.28 -2.86 -14.32
CA ILE A 316 24.43 -1.74 -15.26
C ILE A 316 25.90 -1.59 -15.65
N ALA A 317 26.81 -1.58 -14.69
CA ALA A 317 28.25 -1.44 -14.95
C ALA A 317 28.82 -2.58 -15.84
N SER A 318 28.29 -3.81 -15.69
CA SER A 318 28.71 -4.95 -16.52
C SER A 318 28.22 -4.86 -17.97
N HIS A 319 27.20 -4.07 -18.25
CA HIS A 319 26.64 -3.87 -19.59
C HIS A 319 27.10 -2.56 -20.25
N GLU A 320 27.72 -1.66 -19.49
CA GLU A 320 28.45 -0.55 -20.10
C GLU A 320 29.58 -1.15 -20.93
N LYS A 321 29.41 -1.23 -22.26
CA LYS A 321 30.52 -1.57 -23.17
C LYS A 321 31.68 -0.65 -22.81
N PRO A 322 32.92 -1.16 -22.74
CA PRO A 322 34.07 -0.28 -22.80
C PRO A 322 34.00 0.42 -24.15
N SER A 323 33.41 1.60 -24.17
CA SER A 323 33.56 2.49 -25.30
C SER A 323 35.07 2.68 -25.44
N SER A 324 35.60 2.25 -26.58
CA SER A 324 36.98 2.49 -27.00
C SER A 324 37.20 3.99 -27.28
N THR A 325 37.10 4.72 -26.27
CA THR A 325 37.60 6.04 -25.95
C THR A 325 37.49 6.14 -24.46
N SER A 326 38.59 5.78 -23.80
CA SER A 326 38.83 6.03 -22.39
C SER A 326 38.88 7.55 -22.15
N THR A 327 37.72 8.16 -22.09
CA THR A 327 37.54 9.30 -21.24
C THR A 327 36.90 8.75 -19.97
N THR A 328 37.76 8.30 -19.08
CA THR A 328 37.53 8.35 -17.63
C THR A 328 36.77 9.66 -17.43
N LYS A 329 35.45 9.61 -17.12
CA LYS A 329 34.77 10.74 -16.53
C LYS A 329 35.38 10.87 -15.12
N THR A 330 36.61 11.36 -15.05
CA THR A 330 37.16 12.05 -13.89
C THR A 330 36.09 13.08 -13.57
N LYS A 331 35.45 12.89 -12.40
CA LYS A 331 34.61 13.96 -11.82
C LYS A 331 35.43 15.23 -12.03
N PRO A 332 34.87 16.26 -12.68
CA PRO A 332 35.69 17.40 -13.05
C PRO A 332 36.39 17.87 -11.78
N VAL A 333 37.71 17.98 -11.81
CA VAL A 333 38.56 18.41 -10.69
C VAL A 333 37.99 19.66 -10.03
N SER A 334 37.28 20.49 -10.83
CA SER A 334 36.50 21.62 -10.38
C SER A 334 35.36 21.31 -9.39
N ALA A 335 34.77 20.12 -9.43
CA ALA A 335 33.68 19.75 -8.51
C ALA A 335 34.23 19.37 -7.13
N GLU A 336 35.36 18.71 -7.08
CA GLU A 336 36.05 18.35 -5.82
C GLU A 336 36.77 19.56 -5.20
N ALA A 337 37.36 20.43 -6.01
CA ALA A 337 37.86 21.72 -5.57
C ALA A 337 36.76 22.57 -4.94
N ARG A 338 35.56 22.64 -5.53
CA ARG A 338 34.38 23.32 -4.94
C ARG A 338 33.91 22.68 -3.62
N ARG A 339 34.05 21.36 -3.44
CA ARG A 339 33.72 20.70 -2.17
C ARG A 339 34.73 21.06 -1.08
N LEU A 340 36.03 21.10 -1.42
CA LEU A 340 37.06 21.57 -0.50
C LEU A 340 36.88 23.02 -0.10
N GLN A 341 36.52 23.91 -1.04
CA GLN A 341 36.22 25.32 -0.76
C GLN A 341 34.99 25.54 0.13
N LYS A 342 34.03 24.61 0.13
CA LYS A 342 32.82 24.66 1.00
C LYS A 342 33.08 24.17 2.43
N LEU A 343 34.23 23.60 2.72
CA LEU A 343 34.62 23.22 4.09
C LEU A 343 34.86 24.49 4.90
N SER A 344 33.88 24.80 5.79
CA SER A 344 33.99 25.99 6.64
C SER A 344 35.00 25.75 7.79
N LEU A 345 35.66 26.82 8.23
CA LEU A 345 36.55 26.80 9.40
C LEU A 345 35.82 26.30 10.66
N GLU A 346 34.52 26.53 10.77
CA GLU A 346 33.72 26.03 11.89
C GLU A 346 33.55 24.50 11.87
N SER A 347 33.40 23.89 10.69
CA SER A 347 33.31 22.43 10.57
C SER A 347 34.66 21.77 10.88
N LEU A 348 35.76 22.41 10.52
CA LEU A 348 37.09 21.93 10.85
C LEU A 348 37.40 22.07 12.37
N LYS A 349 36.93 23.14 13.02
CA LYS A 349 37.09 23.32 14.48
C LYS A 349 36.29 22.30 15.31
N LYS A 350 35.23 21.72 14.77
CA LYS A 350 34.40 20.70 15.43
C LYS A 350 34.89 19.26 15.23
N ALA A 351 35.85 19.05 14.32
CA ALA A 351 36.40 17.73 14.06
C ALA A 351 37.47 17.35 15.09
N GLU A 352 37.58 16.06 15.41
CA GLU A 352 38.60 15.54 16.31
C GLU A 352 40.01 15.69 15.73
N ARG A 353 40.99 15.88 16.61
CA ARG A 353 42.39 16.08 16.21
C ARG A 353 42.93 14.96 15.32
N THR A 354 42.58 13.73 15.59
CA THR A 354 42.94 12.54 14.79
C THR A 354 42.38 12.61 13.36
N GLN A 355 41.11 12.96 13.21
CA GLN A 355 40.44 13.14 11.90
C GLN A 355 41.09 14.30 11.10
N LEU A 356 41.47 15.37 11.77
CA LEU A 356 42.15 16.50 11.13
C LEU A 356 43.57 16.12 10.65
N MET A 357 44.28 15.28 11.39
CA MET A 357 45.61 14.77 10.98
C MET A 357 45.52 13.85 9.78
N GLU A 358 44.54 12.92 9.78
CA GLU A 358 44.30 12.03 8.61
C GLU A 358 43.90 12.85 7.37
N PHE A 359 43.02 13.81 7.55
CA PHE A 359 42.60 14.68 6.47
C PHE A 359 43.76 15.53 5.91
N GLN A 360 44.62 16.02 6.77
CA GLN A 360 45.84 16.77 6.38
C GLN A 360 46.77 15.89 5.56
N GLU A 361 46.97 14.63 5.95
CA GLU A 361 47.82 13.70 5.25
C GLU A 361 47.31 13.35 3.86
N VAL A 362 46.00 13.08 3.75
CA VAL A 362 45.33 12.85 2.45
C VAL A 362 45.43 14.06 1.52
N LEU A 363 45.30 15.28 2.07
CA LEU A 363 45.48 16.49 1.28
C LEU A 363 46.92 16.67 0.78
N ARG A 364 47.92 16.35 1.62
CA ARG A 364 49.37 16.40 1.23
C ARG A 364 49.64 15.42 0.09
N GLN A 365 49.15 14.18 0.21
CA GLN A 365 49.32 13.17 -0.84
C GLN A 365 48.72 13.63 -2.16
N LYS A 366 47.49 14.17 -2.12
CA LYS A 366 46.81 14.66 -3.33
C LYS A 366 47.50 15.88 -3.95
N LEU A 367 48.09 16.72 -3.12
CA LEU A 367 48.84 17.86 -3.60
C LEU A 367 50.13 17.43 -4.31
N ALA A 368 50.86 16.42 -3.77
CA ALA A 368 52.03 15.83 -4.42
C ALA A 368 51.70 15.17 -5.77
N GLU A 369 50.59 14.40 -5.84
CA GLU A 369 50.10 13.81 -7.10
C GLU A 369 49.77 14.90 -8.17
N ILE A 370 49.14 15.98 -7.76
CA ILE A 370 48.82 17.12 -8.64
C ILE A 370 50.08 17.79 -9.17
N GLU A 371 51.07 18.02 -8.27
CA GLU A 371 52.36 18.61 -8.64
C GLU A 371 53.14 17.74 -9.63
N GLU A 372 53.11 16.39 -9.45
CA GLU A 372 53.71 15.45 -10.36
C GLU A 372 53.07 15.49 -11.77
N VAL A 373 51.72 15.51 -11.81
CA VAL A 373 50.97 15.64 -13.08
C VAL A 373 51.24 16.99 -13.75
N LEU A 374 51.42 18.07 -12.99
CA LEU A 374 51.72 19.39 -13.54
C LEU A 374 53.16 19.49 -14.09
N LYS A 375 54.08 18.69 -13.56
CA LYS A 375 55.46 18.60 -14.09
C LYS A 375 55.56 17.77 -15.38
N GLN A 376 54.55 16.87 -15.61
CA GLN A 376 54.50 16.03 -16.81
C GLN A 376 53.73 16.67 -17.97
N LYS A 377 53.05 17.78 -17.75
CA LYS A 377 52.36 18.60 -18.75
C LYS A 377 53.19 19.82 -19.11
#